data_824ced5feb6c842dc91c93e3d2eec33a
#
_entry.id   824ced5feb6c842dc91c93e3d2eec33a
#
_cell.length_a   1.000
_cell.length_b   1.000
_cell.length_c   1.000
_cell.angle_alpha   90.00
_cell.angle_beta   90.00
_cell.angle_gamma   90.00
#
_symmetry.space_group_name_H-M   'P 1'
#
loop_
_entity.id
_entity.type
_entity.pdbx_description
1 polymer ?
#
loop_
_entity_poly.entity_id
_entity_poly.type
_entity_poly.pdbx_seq_one_letter_code
_entity_poly.pdbx_strand_id
1 'polypeptide(L)'
;MKRWPLRWKLALYAATLAVVATIAGAGTTWTIILSTDAEMGRISHIRRDILLGMLGAIPTVLIVIAIGGRWVAKKALAPVEAITQAASRVSLHNLDQRLPVPPTADEIAELIQVLNATLDRLQRSFEQSVRFSAEASHHLKTPISVLRAGIEEILTDPDTPPKQQTRADALLHQVHQLTSIAENLLLLARADAGRLELRHEAFDLSEVLRGMCEDASAMAEAEGLEVEANLPSELPVVGDRRAISLILQNLLENAIKFNQADGCVCIYARAVDGEAEVIVRNNGDPIAAERRPHIFERFYRGRSDARIPGQGLGLAVAGELAKAHHARLELVRSNHEWTEFRLLLPIQIKVEQPEAAWA
;
A
#
# COMPACT_ATOMS: atom_id res chain seq x y z
N MET A 1 -34.40 15.21 -23.02
CA MET A 1 -35.17 13.96 -22.74
C MET A 1 -34.98 13.61 -21.29
N LYS A 2 -36.05 13.64 -20.45
CA LYS A 2 -35.98 13.20 -19.05
C LYS A 2 -35.55 11.74 -19.00
N ARG A 3 -34.38 11.49 -18.46
CA ARG A 3 -33.87 10.12 -18.29
C ARG A 3 -34.56 9.52 -17.08
N TRP A 4 -35.17 8.36 -17.26
CA TRP A 4 -35.98 7.72 -16.25
C TRP A 4 -35.06 7.13 -15.15
N PRO A 5 -35.46 7.20 -13.85
CA PRO A 5 -34.80 6.53 -12.74
C PRO A 5 -34.62 5.03 -12.98
N LEU A 6 -33.60 4.44 -12.39
CA LEU A 6 -33.27 3.01 -12.55
C LEU A 6 -34.48 2.11 -12.25
N ARG A 7 -35.24 2.44 -11.21
CA ARG A 7 -36.48 1.73 -10.80
C ARG A 7 -37.51 1.65 -11.93
N TRP A 8 -37.70 2.72 -12.71
CA TRP A 8 -38.65 2.73 -13.84
C TRP A 8 -38.13 1.95 -15.03
N LYS A 9 -36.80 1.96 -15.27
CA LYS A 9 -36.18 1.14 -16.30
C LYS A 9 -36.32 -0.34 -15.98
N LEU A 10 -36.09 -0.74 -14.72
CA LEU A 10 -36.30 -2.12 -14.27
C LEU A 10 -37.75 -2.55 -14.36
N ALA A 11 -38.70 -1.69 -13.94
CA ALA A 11 -40.14 -1.96 -14.06
C ALA A 11 -40.56 -2.14 -15.54
N LEU A 12 -40.03 -1.30 -16.45
CA LEU A 12 -40.31 -1.41 -17.87
C LEU A 12 -39.75 -2.70 -18.47
N TYR A 13 -38.49 -3.07 -18.11
CA TYR A 13 -37.90 -4.33 -18.55
C TYR A 13 -38.68 -5.55 -18.02
N ALA A 14 -39.11 -5.52 -16.76
CA ALA A 14 -39.92 -6.60 -16.19
C ALA A 14 -41.29 -6.69 -16.88
N ALA A 15 -41.93 -5.55 -17.16
CA ALA A 15 -43.21 -5.52 -17.88
C ALA A 15 -43.08 -6.04 -19.34
N THR A 16 -42.06 -5.60 -20.06
CA THR A 16 -41.81 -6.09 -21.45
C THR A 16 -41.48 -7.58 -21.44
N LEU A 17 -40.74 -8.06 -20.49
CA LEU A 17 -40.44 -9.50 -20.34
C LEU A 17 -41.73 -10.31 -20.09
N ALA A 18 -42.60 -9.83 -19.19
CA ALA A 18 -43.88 -10.48 -18.91
C ALA A 18 -44.80 -10.53 -20.15
N VAL A 19 -44.84 -9.45 -20.91
CA VAL A 19 -45.61 -9.40 -22.17
C VAL A 19 -45.03 -10.39 -23.20
N VAL A 20 -43.73 -10.40 -23.41
CA VAL A 20 -43.09 -11.32 -24.36
C VAL A 20 -43.30 -12.77 -23.95
N ALA A 21 -43.19 -13.08 -22.65
CA ALA A 21 -43.43 -14.39 -22.10
C ALA A 21 -44.89 -14.85 -22.31
N THR A 22 -45.84 -13.93 -22.12
CA THR A 22 -47.27 -14.19 -22.33
C THR A 22 -47.60 -14.43 -23.82
N ILE A 23 -47.02 -13.62 -24.71
CA ILE A 23 -47.19 -13.81 -26.19
C ILE A 23 -46.54 -15.12 -26.64
N ALA A 24 -45.34 -15.45 -26.15
CA ALA A 24 -44.68 -16.71 -26.48
C ALA A 24 -45.50 -17.92 -26.00
N GLY A 25 -46.05 -17.86 -24.80
CA GLY A 25 -46.91 -18.89 -24.25
C GLY A 25 -48.23 -19.05 -25.03
N ALA A 26 -48.86 -17.95 -25.38
CA ALA A 26 -50.07 -17.92 -26.21
C ALA A 26 -49.81 -18.44 -27.64
N GLY A 27 -48.68 -18.08 -28.25
CA GLY A 27 -48.25 -18.55 -29.55
C GLY A 27 -48.05 -20.07 -29.60
N THR A 28 -47.42 -20.65 -28.61
CA THR A 28 -47.22 -22.09 -28.50
C THR A 28 -48.53 -22.86 -28.32
N THR A 29 -49.45 -22.34 -27.51
CA THR A 29 -50.79 -22.86 -27.31
C THR A 29 -51.60 -22.78 -28.62
N TRP A 30 -51.53 -21.67 -29.33
CA TRP A 30 -52.22 -21.43 -30.59
C TRP A 30 -51.73 -22.37 -31.73
N THR A 31 -50.41 -22.57 -31.86
CA THR A 31 -49.82 -23.48 -32.85
C THR A 31 -50.22 -24.92 -32.61
N ILE A 32 -50.32 -25.35 -31.34
CA ILE A 32 -50.76 -26.71 -31.02
C ILE A 32 -52.25 -26.89 -31.31
N ILE A 33 -53.10 -25.87 -31.01
CA ILE A 33 -54.54 -25.91 -31.32
C ILE A 33 -54.75 -25.98 -32.82
N LEU A 34 -54.04 -25.17 -33.63
CA LEU A 34 -54.18 -25.20 -35.12
C LEU A 34 -53.69 -26.50 -35.75
N SER A 35 -52.71 -27.17 -35.16
CA SER A 35 -52.23 -28.45 -35.67
C SER A 35 -53.19 -29.61 -35.44
N THR A 36 -54.16 -29.43 -34.51
CA THR A 36 -55.14 -30.45 -34.10
C THR A 36 -56.51 -30.25 -34.66
N ASP A 37 -56.78 -29.11 -35.34
CA ASP A 37 -58.12 -28.76 -35.89
C ASP A 37 -58.57 -29.65 -37.10
N ALA A 38 -57.80 -30.68 -37.49
CA ALA A 38 -58.09 -31.53 -38.65
C ALA A 38 -59.09 -32.67 -38.35
N GLU A 39 -59.49 -32.92 -37.08
CA GLU A 39 -60.44 -34.00 -36.74
C GLU A 39 -61.45 -33.55 -35.64
N MET A 40 -62.56 -32.91 -36.11
CA MET A 40 -63.69 -32.56 -35.25
C MET A 40 -64.51 -33.79 -34.87
N GLY A 41 -64.40 -34.27 -33.64
CA GLY A 41 -65.28 -35.38 -33.27
C GLY A 41 -65.34 -35.86 -31.83
N ARG A 42 -64.46 -35.49 -30.86
CA ARG A 42 -64.59 -36.02 -29.48
C ARG A 42 -64.02 -35.06 -28.41
N ILE A 43 -64.83 -34.82 -27.40
CA ILE A 43 -64.50 -33.99 -26.20
C ILE A 43 -63.20 -34.48 -25.50
N SER A 44 -62.85 -35.76 -25.59
CA SER A 44 -61.64 -36.38 -25.07
C SER A 44 -60.34 -35.84 -25.73
N HIS A 45 -60.38 -35.50 -27.01
CA HIS A 45 -59.26 -34.97 -27.75
C HIS A 45 -58.94 -33.51 -27.34
N ILE A 46 -60.01 -32.69 -27.19
CA ILE A 46 -59.84 -31.29 -26.76
C ILE A 46 -59.14 -31.20 -25.42
N ARG A 47 -59.46 -32.05 -24.45
CA ARG A 47 -58.82 -32.05 -23.13
C ARG A 47 -57.35 -32.44 -23.20
N ARG A 48 -56.97 -33.38 -24.08
CA ARG A 48 -55.60 -33.81 -24.32
C ARG A 48 -54.79 -32.70 -24.97
N ASP A 49 -55.36 -32.02 -25.94
CA ASP A 49 -54.69 -30.96 -26.72
C ASP A 49 -54.47 -29.70 -25.89
N ILE A 50 -55.40 -29.34 -25.00
CA ILE A 50 -55.20 -28.30 -24.00
C ILE A 50 -54.08 -28.66 -23.04
N LEU A 51 -54.03 -29.91 -22.55
CA LEU A 51 -52.97 -30.40 -21.67
C LEU A 51 -51.61 -30.37 -22.36
N LEU A 52 -51.50 -30.80 -23.61
CA LEU A 52 -50.27 -30.75 -24.41
C LEU A 52 -49.85 -29.30 -24.69
N GLY A 53 -50.80 -28.44 -24.97
CA GLY A 53 -50.56 -26.98 -25.13
C GLY A 53 -50.00 -26.34 -23.87
N MET A 54 -50.59 -26.63 -22.71
CA MET A 54 -50.07 -26.17 -21.42
C MET A 54 -48.69 -26.73 -21.09
N LEU A 55 -48.45 -28.04 -21.40
CA LEU A 55 -47.18 -28.68 -21.15
C LEU A 55 -46.02 -28.07 -21.96
N GLY A 56 -46.33 -27.56 -23.17
CA GLY A 56 -45.33 -26.82 -23.98
C GLY A 56 -45.20 -25.34 -23.61
N ALA A 57 -46.32 -24.66 -23.28
CA ALA A 57 -46.34 -23.25 -22.97
C ALA A 57 -45.60 -22.90 -21.66
N ILE A 58 -45.82 -23.71 -20.60
CA ILE A 58 -45.22 -23.46 -19.28
C ILE A 58 -43.69 -23.46 -19.31
N PRO A 59 -43.01 -24.50 -19.87
CA PRO A 59 -41.55 -24.49 -19.97
C PRO A 59 -41.03 -23.34 -20.80
N THR A 60 -41.69 -22.99 -21.90
CA THR A 60 -41.27 -21.89 -22.78
C THR A 60 -41.32 -20.55 -22.03
N VAL A 61 -42.39 -20.28 -21.31
CA VAL A 61 -42.52 -19.08 -20.47
C VAL A 61 -41.46 -19.05 -19.39
N LEU A 62 -41.23 -20.15 -18.70
CA LEU A 62 -40.20 -20.27 -17.67
C LEU A 62 -38.78 -19.99 -18.21
N ILE A 63 -38.45 -20.55 -19.38
CA ILE A 63 -37.17 -20.32 -20.06
C ILE A 63 -37.00 -18.83 -20.43
N VAL A 64 -38.04 -18.22 -21.01
CA VAL A 64 -38.01 -16.79 -21.39
C VAL A 64 -37.84 -15.92 -20.14
N ILE A 65 -38.55 -16.21 -19.06
CA ILE A 65 -38.40 -15.49 -17.79
C ILE A 65 -37.00 -15.67 -17.18
N ALA A 66 -36.47 -16.89 -17.20
CA ALA A 66 -35.13 -17.20 -16.65
C ALA A 66 -34.01 -16.48 -17.44
N ILE A 67 -34.04 -16.58 -18.78
CA ILE A 67 -33.04 -15.95 -19.64
C ILE A 67 -33.17 -14.43 -19.59
N GLY A 68 -34.36 -13.90 -19.74
CA GLY A 68 -34.62 -12.48 -19.72
C GLY A 68 -34.37 -11.84 -18.34
N GLY A 69 -34.79 -12.53 -17.29
CA GLY A 69 -34.52 -12.09 -15.90
C GLY A 69 -33.01 -12.02 -15.63
N ARG A 70 -32.26 -13.05 -16.05
CA ARG A 70 -30.80 -13.06 -15.92
C ARG A 70 -30.15 -11.93 -16.73
N TRP A 71 -30.62 -11.66 -17.96
CA TRP A 71 -30.12 -10.56 -18.79
C TRP A 71 -30.41 -9.18 -18.17
N VAL A 72 -31.63 -8.96 -17.66
CA VAL A 72 -32.01 -7.74 -16.97
C VAL A 72 -31.20 -7.56 -15.70
N ALA A 73 -31.06 -8.59 -14.88
CA ALA A 73 -30.26 -8.54 -13.66
C ALA A 73 -28.79 -8.18 -13.94
N LYS A 74 -28.18 -8.85 -14.94
CA LYS A 74 -26.80 -8.55 -15.36
C LYS A 74 -26.64 -7.10 -15.81
N LYS A 75 -27.57 -6.58 -16.62
CA LYS A 75 -27.52 -5.20 -17.12
C LYS A 75 -27.78 -4.16 -16.02
N ALA A 76 -28.61 -4.48 -15.06
CA ALA A 76 -28.91 -3.63 -13.92
C ALA A 76 -27.77 -3.58 -12.89
N LEU A 77 -27.06 -4.70 -12.69
CA LEU A 77 -25.96 -4.81 -11.73
C LEU A 77 -24.59 -4.43 -12.30
N ALA A 78 -24.41 -4.38 -13.62
CA ALA A 78 -23.14 -4.02 -14.25
C ALA A 78 -22.55 -2.68 -13.74
N PRO A 79 -23.33 -1.61 -13.52
CA PRO A 79 -22.78 -0.37 -12.94
C PRO A 79 -22.26 -0.55 -11.51
N VAL A 80 -22.89 -1.40 -10.72
CA VAL A 80 -22.49 -1.68 -9.33
C VAL A 80 -21.16 -2.44 -9.30
N GLU A 81 -20.99 -3.42 -10.19
CA GLU A 81 -19.72 -4.14 -10.35
C GLU A 81 -18.59 -3.18 -10.76
N ALA A 82 -18.84 -2.28 -11.70
CA ALA A 82 -17.86 -1.27 -12.13
C ALA A 82 -17.47 -0.32 -10.98
N ILE A 83 -18.43 0.12 -10.17
CA ILE A 83 -18.17 0.95 -8.98
C ILE A 83 -17.33 0.17 -7.97
N THR A 84 -17.69 -1.09 -7.70
CA THR A 84 -16.97 -1.93 -6.75
C THR A 84 -15.52 -2.14 -7.19
N GLN A 85 -15.28 -2.42 -8.48
CA GLN A 85 -13.94 -2.56 -9.02
C GLN A 85 -13.15 -1.25 -8.98
N ALA A 86 -13.78 -0.12 -9.31
CA ALA A 86 -13.12 1.18 -9.25
C ALA A 86 -12.83 1.59 -7.80
N ALA A 87 -13.76 1.37 -6.87
CA ALA A 87 -13.57 1.64 -5.45
C ALA A 87 -12.47 0.77 -4.82
N SER A 88 -12.36 -0.50 -5.23
CA SER A 88 -11.29 -1.39 -4.72
C SER A 88 -9.88 -1.01 -5.20
N ARG A 89 -9.76 -0.19 -6.23
CA ARG A 89 -8.48 0.35 -6.72
C ARG A 89 -8.07 1.64 -6.02
N VAL A 90 -8.99 2.29 -5.30
CA VAL A 90 -8.69 3.50 -4.55
C VAL A 90 -7.83 3.12 -3.36
N SER A 91 -6.67 3.75 -3.25
CA SER A 91 -5.71 3.60 -2.16
C SER A 91 -5.24 4.98 -1.71
N LEU A 92 -4.50 5.05 -0.62
CA LEU A 92 -3.90 6.31 -0.16
C LEU A 92 -2.96 6.94 -1.19
N HIS A 93 -2.40 6.13 -2.11
CA HIS A 93 -1.48 6.60 -3.15
C HIS A 93 -2.17 7.17 -4.40
N ASN A 94 -3.48 6.94 -4.56
CA ASN A 94 -4.24 7.39 -5.74
C ASN A 94 -5.62 7.95 -5.37
N LEU A 95 -5.69 8.69 -4.27
CA LEU A 95 -6.91 9.35 -3.80
C LEU A 95 -7.46 10.41 -4.76
N ASP A 96 -6.71 10.79 -5.78
CA ASP A 96 -7.10 11.69 -6.87
C ASP A 96 -8.03 11.02 -7.90
N GLN A 97 -8.05 9.69 -7.94
CA GLN A 97 -8.94 8.97 -8.83
C GLN A 97 -10.41 9.20 -8.45
N ARG A 98 -11.24 9.42 -9.47
CA ARG A 98 -12.68 9.58 -9.29
C ARG A 98 -13.43 8.50 -10.03
N LEU A 99 -14.54 8.09 -9.42
CA LEU A 99 -15.45 7.14 -10.05
C LEU A 99 -16.17 7.82 -11.20
N PRO A 100 -16.24 7.19 -12.38
CA PRO A 100 -16.92 7.78 -13.53
C PRO A 100 -18.43 7.89 -13.28
N VAL A 101 -18.95 9.10 -13.37
CA VAL A 101 -20.40 9.36 -13.21
C VAL A 101 -21.10 8.99 -14.51
N PRO A 102 -22.03 8.01 -14.52
CA PRO A 102 -22.77 7.67 -15.72
C PRO A 102 -23.64 8.85 -16.16
N PRO A 103 -23.88 9.02 -17.47
CA PRO A 103 -24.67 10.13 -17.99
C PRO A 103 -26.18 10.00 -17.67
N THR A 104 -26.55 9.09 -16.80
CA THR A 104 -27.92 8.86 -16.33
C THR A 104 -28.11 9.58 -15.00
N ALA A 105 -29.17 10.40 -14.92
CA ALA A 105 -29.57 11.01 -13.62
C ALA A 105 -30.44 9.99 -12.86
N ASP A 106 -29.81 8.93 -12.35
CA ASP A 106 -30.47 7.88 -11.58
C ASP A 106 -29.81 7.72 -10.20
N GLU A 107 -30.36 6.87 -9.39
CA GLU A 107 -29.92 6.60 -8.01
C GLU A 107 -28.44 6.16 -7.94
N ILE A 108 -27.93 5.54 -9.02
CA ILE A 108 -26.52 5.14 -9.15
C ILE A 108 -25.61 6.37 -9.37
N ALA A 109 -26.06 7.33 -10.20
CA ALA A 109 -25.31 8.56 -10.41
C ALA A 109 -25.21 9.40 -9.12
N GLU A 110 -26.30 9.45 -8.32
CA GLU A 110 -26.32 10.11 -7.02
C GLU A 110 -25.35 9.42 -6.03
N LEU A 111 -25.37 8.09 -5.96
CA LEU A 111 -24.43 7.33 -5.12
C LEU A 111 -22.98 7.63 -5.50
N ILE A 112 -22.64 7.66 -6.80
CA ILE A 112 -21.27 7.96 -7.26
C ILE A 112 -20.88 9.38 -6.90
N GLN A 113 -21.79 10.35 -7.00
CA GLN A 113 -21.52 11.74 -6.61
C GLN A 113 -21.22 11.85 -5.11
N VAL A 114 -22.01 11.19 -4.26
CA VAL A 114 -21.78 11.15 -2.80
C VAL A 114 -20.43 10.49 -2.50
N LEU A 115 -20.10 9.40 -3.18
CA LEU A 115 -18.83 8.70 -2.99
C LEU A 115 -17.65 9.57 -3.44
N ASN A 116 -17.74 10.22 -4.60
CA ASN A 116 -16.71 11.17 -5.07
C ASN A 116 -16.56 12.36 -4.11
N ALA A 117 -17.65 12.91 -3.58
CA ALA A 117 -17.59 13.96 -2.56
C ALA A 117 -16.92 13.49 -1.26
N THR A 118 -17.10 12.23 -0.90
CA THR A 118 -16.43 11.62 0.26
C THR A 118 -14.93 11.44 -0.01
N LEU A 119 -14.55 10.98 -1.20
CA LEU A 119 -13.16 10.91 -1.64
C LEU A 119 -12.51 12.29 -1.66
N ASP A 120 -13.22 13.34 -2.11
CA ASP A 120 -12.73 14.73 -2.07
C ASP A 120 -12.46 15.22 -0.63
N ARG A 121 -13.30 14.85 0.32
CA ARG A 121 -13.09 15.20 1.74
C ARG A 121 -11.89 14.46 2.31
N LEU A 122 -11.78 13.16 2.01
CA LEU A 122 -10.68 12.32 2.46
C LEU A 122 -9.36 12.83 1.91
N GLN A 123 -9.29 13.13 0.61
CA GLN A 123 -8.12 13.69 -0.05
C GLN A 123 -7.70 15.01 0.60
N ARG A 124 -8.63 15.95 0.78
CA ARG A 124 -8.35 17.24 1.43
C ARG A 124 -7.85 17.10 2.86
N SER A 125 -8.47 16.22 3.65
CA SER A 125 -8.04 15.94 5.03
C SER A 125 -6.64 15.36 5.06
N PHE A 126 -6.35 14.46 4.13
CA PHE A 126 -5.03 13.84 4.00
C PHE A 126 -3.96 14.86 3.58
N GLU A 127 -4.22 15.67 2.55
CA GLU A 127 -3.33 16.75 2.11
C GLU A 127 -3.09 17.81 3.20
N GLN A 128 -4.10 18.09 4.02
CA GLN A 128 -3.96 18.98 5.17
C GLN A 128 -3.07 18.37 6.24
N SER A 129 -3.19 17.08 6.53
CA SER A 129 -2.34 16.37 7.49
C SER A 129 -0.87 16.37 7.05
N VAL A 130 -0.62 16.15 5.75
CA VAL A 130 0.73 16.19 5.18
C VAL A 130 1.33 17.60 5.28
N ARG A 131 0.57 18.62 4.89
CA ARG A 131 1.02 20.01 5.01
C ARG A 131 1.32 20.38 6.44
N PHE A 132 0.42 20.04 7.37
CA PHE A 132 0.63 20.26 8.80
C PHE A 132 1.93 19.61 9.29
N SER A 133 2.19 18.34 8.92
CA SER A 133 3.41 17.65 9.30
C SER A 133 4.67 18.31 8.73
N ALA A 134 4.60 18.80 7.48
CA ALA A 134 5.70 19.52 6.83
C ALA A 134 5.98 20.87 7.49
N GLU A 135 4.94 21.64 7.76
CA GLU A 135 5.03 22.94 8.44
C GLU A 135 5.53 22.78 9.88
N ALA A 136 4.97 21.81 10.62
CA ALA A 136 5.40 21.51 11.98
C ALA A 136 6.90 21.16 12.04
N SER A 137 7.37 20.31 11.10
CA SER A 137 8.79 19.95 11.04
C SER A 137 9.68 21.15 10.72
N HIS A 138 9.26 22.01 9.79
CA HIS A 138 10.01 23.23 9.49
C HIS A 138 10.07 24.19 10.68
N HIS A 139 8.95 24.37 11.38
CA HIS A 139 8.87 25.19 12.57
C HIS A 139 9.64 24.62 13.76
N LEU A 140 9.78 23.30 13.85
CA LEU A 140 10.61 22.65 14.86
C LEU A 140 12.11 22.73 14.53
N LYS A 141 12.49 22.63 13.26
CA LYS A 141 13.89 22.64 12.83
C LYS A 141 14.60 23.94 13.20
N THR A 142 13.94 25.09 13.06
CA THR A 142 14.52 26.41 13.36
C THR A 142 14.91 26.58 14.84
N PRO A 143 14.01 26.40 15.85
CA PRO A 143 14.38 26.52 17.26
C PRO A 143 15.38 25.42 17.68
N ILE A 144 15.29 24.23 17.14
CA ILE A 144 16.25 23.14 17.41
C ILE A 144 17.64 23.53 16.89
N SER A 145 17.76 24.14 15.71
CA SER A 145 19.05 24.63 15.18
C SER A 145 19.66 25.74 16.03
N VAL A 146 18.83 26.61 16.56
CA VAL A 146 19.29 27.68 17.48
C VAL A 146 19.79 27.08 18.79
N LEU A 147 19.05 26.13 19.37
CA LEU A 147 19.48 25.42 20.57
C LEU A 147 20.81 24.68 20.35
N ARG A 148 20.94 24.01 19.21
CA ARG A 148 22.18 23.32 18.83
C ARG A 148 23.35 24.27 18.76
N ALA A 149 23.20 25.38 18.03
CA ALA A 149 24.27 26.38 17.89
C ALA A 149 24.71 26.95 19.25
N GLY A 150 23.77 27.27 20.15
CA GLY A 150 24.09 27.73 21.49
C GLY A 150 24.80 26.71 22.38
N ILE A 151 24.49 25.41 22.20
CA ILE A 151 25.18 24.34 22.92
C ILE A 151 26.57 24.09 22.32
N GLU A 152 26.71 24.13 21.00
CA GLU A 152 28.01 24.02 20.30
C GLU A 152 28.95 25.18 20.68
N GLU A 153 28.42 26.38 20.86
CA GLU A 153 29.18 27.55 21.36
C GLU A 153 29.76 27.28 22.77
N ILE A 154 28.95 26.72 23.68
CA ILE A 154 29.40 26.33 25.02
C ILE A 154 30.50 25.26 24.97
N LEU A 155 30.39 24.30 24.05
CA LEU A 155 31.37 23.20 23.90
C LEU A 155 32.69 23.67 23.28
N THR A 156 32.65 24.69 22.44
CA THR A 156 33.83 25.25 21.77
C THR A 156 34.54 26.33 22.59
N ASP A 157 33.91 26.85 23.66
CA ASP A 157 34.50 27.84 24.56
C ASP A 157 35.57 27.18 25.44
N PRO A 158 36.87 27.58 25.34
CA PRO A 158 37.96 26.98 26.12
C PRO A 158 37.83 27.22 27.63
N ASP A 159 37.10 28.27 28.03
CA ASP A 159 36.89 28.60 29.44
C ASP A 159 35.72 27.87 30.09
N THR A 160 35.03 27.03 29.34
CA THR A 160 33.89 26.23 29.86
C THR A 160 34.36 25.17 30.84
N PRO A 161 33.85 25.16 32.09
CA PRO A 161 34.21 24.17 33.08
C PRO A 161 33.84 22.72 32.62
N PRO A 162 34.66 21.67 32.93
CA PRO A 162 34.41 20.29 32.48
C PRO A 162 33.01 19.74 32.79
N LYS A 163 32.46 20.14 33.96
CA LYS A 163 31.10 19.75 34.37
C LYS A 163 30.02 20.38 33.47
N GLN A 164 30.25 21.57 32.92
CA GLN A 164 29.34 22.20 31.98
C GLN A 164 29.49 21.60 30.60
N GLN A 165 30.71 21.27 30.17
CA GLN A 165 30.95 20.54 28.91
C GLN A 165 30.19 19.19 28.88
N THR A 166 30.32 18.35 29.93
CA THR A 166 29.58 17.09 30.02
C THR A 166 28.07 17.30 29.95
N ARG A 167 27.53 18.40 30.53
CA ARG A 167 26.10 18.69 30.44
C ARG A 167 25.70 19.19 29.04
N ALA A 168 26.54 19.98 28.42
CA ALA A 168 26.33 20.48 27.06
C ALA A 168 26.36 19.33 26.06
N ASP A 169 27.29 18.35 26.19
CA ASP A 169 27.32 17.14 25.37
C ASP A 169 26.03 16.34 25.50
N ALA A 170 25.54 16.13 26.73
CA ALA A 170 24.29 15.43 26.96
C ALA A 170 23.09 16.16 26.32
N LEU A 171 23.04 17.50 26.39
CA LEU A 171 22.01 18.31 25.75
C LEU A 171 22.12 18.26 24.24
N LEU A 172 23.32 18.31 23.68
CA LEU A 172 23.55 18.19 22.23
C LEU A 172 23.03 16.87 21.70
N HIS A 173 23.28 15.79 22.41
CA HIS A 173 22.73 14.48 22.09
C HIS A 173 21.19 14.47 22.04
N GLN A 174 20.52 15.11 23.02
CA GLN A 174 19.05 15.24 23.02
C GLN A 174 18.54 16.09 21.85
N VAL A 175 19.24 17.15 21.49
CA VAL A 175 18.90 17.99 20.34
C VAL A 175 19.02 17.21 19.03
N HIS A 176 20.05 16.40 18.87
CA HIS A 176 20.19 15.53 17.71
C HIS A 176 19.05 14.48 17.62
N GLN A 177 18.66 13.90 18.75
CA GLN A 177 17.52 12.98 18.80
C GLN A 177 16.21 13.66 18.37
N LEU A 178 15.93 14.89 18.86
CA LEU A 178 14.73 15.64 18.49
C LEU A 178 14.73 15.99 17.00
N THR A 179 15.87 16.35 16.45
CA THR A 179 16.03 16.61 15.00
C THR A 179 15.70 15.38 14.18
N SER A 180 16.27 14.23 14.55
CA SER A 180 16.02 12.95 13.88
C SER A 180 14.53 12.55 13.94
N ILE A 181 13.86 12.73 15.09
CA ILE A 181 12.41 12.48 15.21
C ILE A 181 11.63 13.34 14.21
N ALA A 182 11.89 14.64 14.19
CA ALA A 182 11.18 15.60 13.35
C ALA A 182 11.39 15.26 11.84
N GLU A 183 12.62 14.94 11.45
CA GLU A 183 12.95 14.57 10.07
C GLU A 183 12.30 13.23 9.66
N ASN A 184 12.33 12.22 10.53
CA ASN A 184 11.70 10.93 10.29
C ASN A 184 10.17 11.04 10.17
N LEU A 185 9.52 11.83 11.02
CA LEU A 185 8.08 12.08 10.94
C LEU A 185 7.68 12.79 9.64
N LEU A 186 8.48 13.80 9.23
CA LEU A 186 8.26 14.49 7.96
C LEU A 186 8.42 13.54 6.76
N LEU A 187 9.45 12.70 6.78
CA LEU A 187 9.70 11.71 5.73
C LEU A 187 8.52 10.74 5.63
N LEU A 188 8.06 10.19 6.75
CA LEU A 188 6.92 9.29 6.79
C LEU A 188 5.63 9.97 6.31
N ALA A 189 5.41 11.25 6.68
CA ALA A 189 4.24 12.00 6.21
C ALA A 189 4.28 12.25 4.69
N ARG A 190 5.48 12.48 4.12
CA ARG A 190 5.66 12.60 2.66
C ARG A 190 5.47 11.27 1.95
N ALA A 191 5.96 10.17 2.54
CA ALA A 191 5.77 8.81 2.02
C ALA A 191 4.29 8.46 1.94
N ASP A 192 3.53 8.71 3.00
CA ASP A 192 2.07 8.49 3.04
C ASP A 192 1.34 9.28 1.95
N ALA A 193 1.84 10.48 1.64
CA ALA A 193 1.27 11.32 0.59
C ALA A 193 1.65 10.89 -0.83
N GLY A 194 2.50 9.88 -0.99
CA GLY A 194 3.07 9.55 -2.30
C GLY A 194 3.93 10.67 -2.89
N ARG A 195 4.44 11.58 -2.02
CA ARG A 195 5.23 12.77 -2.41
C ARG A 195 6.72 12.63 -2.06
N LEU A 196 7.19 11.42 -1.92
CA LEU A 196 8.61 11.14 -1.79
C LEU A 196 9.26 11.32 -3.17
N GLU A 197 9.93 12.45 -3.36
CA GLU A 197 10.73 12.73 -4.55
C GLU A 197 12.09 12.06 -4.36
N LEU A 198 12.29 10.93 -5.02
CA LEU A 198 13.57 10.21 -5.03
C LEU A 198 14.40 10.61 -6.25
N ARG A 199 15.69 10.80 -6.03
CA ARG A 199 16.64 11.03 -7.10
C ARG A 199 17.17 9.67 -7.58
N HIS A 200 16.90 9.33 -8.82
CA HIS A 200 17.42 8.11 -9.42
C HIS A 200 18.76 8.40 -10.10
N GLU A 201 19.84 8.04 -9.42
CA GLU A 201 21.20 8.13 -9.94
C GLU A 201 21.88 6.75 -9.89
N ALA A 202 22.76 6.50 -10.84
CA ALA A 202 23.58 5.28 -10.82
C ALA A 202 24.77 5.50 -9.88
N PHE A 203 25.01 4.56 -8.96
CA PHE A 203 26.15 4.61 -8.04
C PHE A 203 26.58 3.19 -7.64
N ASP A 204 27.79 3.08 -7.08
CA ASP A 204 28.28 1.82 -6.51
C ASP A 204 27.83 1.66 -5.06
N LEU A 205 26.94 0.68 -4.82
CA LEU A 205 26.45 0.37 -3.47
C LEU A 205 27.55 -0.19 -2.58
N SER A 206 28.56 -0.88 -3.15
CA SER A 206 29.71 -1.40 -2.40
C SER A 206 30.55 -0.29 -1.78
N GLU A 207 30.69 0.84 -2.46
CA GLU A 207 31.36 2.04 -1.92
C GLU A 207 30.61 2.60 -0.71
N VAL A 208 29.27 2.73 -0.82
CA VAL A 208 28.41 3.19 0.28
C VAL A 208 28.52 2.25 1.49
N LEU A 209 28.40 0.95 1.25
CA LEU A 209 28.49 -0.06 2.31
C LEU A 209 29.86 -0.07 2.99
N ARG A 210 30.97 0.08 2.26
CA ARG A 210 32.32 0.16 2.86
C ARG A 210 32.44 1.33 3.83
N GLY A 211 32.03 2.53 3.44
CA GLY A 211 32.03 3.68 4.34
C GLY A 211 31.14 3.46 5.58
N MET A 212 29.96 2.89 5.37
CA MET A 212 29.04 2.59 6.49
C MET A 212 29.58 1.51 7.44
N CYS A 213 30.32 0.52 6.93
CA CYS A 213 30.97 -0.50 7.76
C CYS A 213 32.10 0.11 8.61
N GLU A 214 32.85 1.09 8.08
CA GLU A 214 33.87 1.82 8.86
C GLU A 214 33.21 2.60 10.01
N ASP A 215 32.13 3.35 9.74
CA ASP A 215 31.36 4.06 10.76
C ASP A 215 30.75 3.11 11.80
N ALA A 216 30.12 2.01 11.32
CA ALA A 216 29.53 0.99 12.17
C ALA A 216 30.57 0.29 13.06
N SER A 217 31.79 0.05 12.54
CA SER A 217 32.90 -0.55 13.32
C SER A 217 33.31 0.36 14.47
N ALA A 218 33.41 1.66 14.23
CA ALA A 218 33.74 2.63 15.30
C ALA A 218 32.65 2.67 16.39
N MET A 219 31.38 2.58 16.01
CA MET A 219 30.26 2.54 16.95
C MET A 219 30.21 1.20 17.71
N ALA A 220 30.46 0.10 17.02
CA ALA A 220 30.42 -1.26 17.57
C ALA A 220 31.57 -1.50 18.58
N GLU A 221 32.76 -0.97 18.30
CA GLU A 221 33.93 -1.05 19.20
C GLU A 221 33.62 -0.43 20.57
N ALA A 222 32.89 0.68 20.61
CA ALA A 222 32.47 1.33 21.84
C ALA A 222 31.52 0.46 22.68
N GLU A 223 30.77 -0.46 22.05
CA GLU A 223 29.83 -1.39 22.67
C GLU A 223 30.45 -2.82 22.85
N GLY A 224 31.71 -3.03 22.48
CA GLY A 224 32.39 -4.33 22.57
C GLY A 224 31.89 -5.33 21.52
N LEU A 225 31.45 -4.88 20.35
CA LEU A 225 30.95 -5.72 19.27
C LEU A 225 31.95 -5.81 18.13
N GLU A 226 31.89 -6.94 17.38
CA GLU A 226 32.65 -7.10 16.15
C GLU A 226 31.77 -6.78 14.93
N VAL A 227 32.38 -6.20 13.87
CA VAL A 227 31.71 -5.96 12.59
C VAL A 227 32.44 -6.72 11.49
N GLU A 228 31.71 -7.62 10.84
CA GLU A 228 32.21 -8.39 9.70
C GLU A 228 31.49 -7.93 8.41
N ALA A 229 32.23 -7.65 7.37
CA ALA A 229 31.67 -7.26 6.07
C ALA A 229 32.20 -8.17 4.96
N ASN A 230 31.28 -8.71 4.18
CA ASN A 230 31.61 -9.46 2.95
C ASN A 230 30.90 -8.76 1.78
N LEU A 231 31.64 -7.89 1.10
CA LEU A 231 31.14 -7.01 0.06
C LEU A 231 31.85 -7.32 -1.26
N PRO A 232 31.15 -7.28 -2.40
CA PRO A 232 31.80 -7.37 -3.71
C PRO A 232 32.67 -6.12 -3.98
N SER A 233 33.57 -6.22 -4.95
CA SER A 233 34.38 -5.07 -5.38
C SER A 233 33.53 -3.92 -5.87
N GLU A 234 32.48 -4.23 -6.64
CA GLU A 234 31.52 -3.29 -7.21
C GLU A 234 30.11 -3.90 -7.16
N LEU A 235 29.09 -3.06 -6.88
CA LEU A 235 27.68 -3.43 -6.91
C LEU A 235 26.86 -2.24 -7.43
N PRO A 236 26.81 -2.04 -8.76
CA PRO A 236 26.12 -0.90 -9.35
C PRO A 236 24.61 -1.00 -9.17
N VAL A 237 24.00 0.06 -8.67
CA VAL A 237 22.55 0.20 -8.48
C VAL A 237 22.07 1.55 -9.00
N VAL A 238 20.76 1.66 -9.25
CA VAL A 238 20.11 2.94 -9.59
C VAL A 238 19.10 3.27 -8.50
N GLY A 239 19.21 4.44 -7.91
CA GLY A 239 18.31 4.89 -6.85
C GLY A 239 18.77 6.20 -6.19
N ASP A 240 18.07 6.60 -5.16
CA ASP A 240 18.50 7.72 -4.33
C ASP A 240 19.53 7.26 -3.31
N ARG A 241 20.81 7.64 -3.55
CA ARG A 241 21.93 7.25 -2.68
C ARG A 241 21.68 7.61 -1.22
N ARG A 242 21.08 8.79 -0.93
CA ARG A 242 20.84 9.24 0.44
C ARG A 242 19.74 8.41 1.13
N ALA A 243 18.68 8.14 0.41
CA ALA A 243 17.58 7.36 0.95
C ALA A 243 17.99 5.89 1.18
N ILE A 244 18.74 5.29 0.26
CA ILE A 244 19.29 3.94 0.42
C ILE A 244 20.29 3.90 1.58
N SER A 245 21.18 4.90 1.71
CA SER A 245 22.05 5.02 2.88
C SER A 245 21.27 5.09 4.19
N LEU A 246 20.17 5.84 4.23
CA LEU A 246 19.32 5.93 5.43
C LEU A 246 18.64 4.60 5.78
N ILE A 247 18.22 3.80 4.78
CA ILE A 247 17.72 2.44 5.02
C ILE A 247 18.80 1.61 5.72
N LEU A 248 19.99 1.57 5.13
CA LEU A 248 21.11 0.76 5.62
C LEU A 248 21.57 1.22 7.01
N GLN A 249 21.65 2.53 7.24
CA GLN A 249 21.98 3.10 8.54
C GLN A 249 21.00 2.63 9.61
N ASN A 250 19.68 2.69 9.36
CA ASN A 250 18.68 2.21 10.31
C ASN A 250 18.82 0.71 10.62
N LEU A 251 19.20 -0.10 9.62
CA LEU A 251 19.44 -1.53 9.84
C LEU A 251 20.69 -1.77 10.68
N LEU A 252 21.79 -1.07 10.38
CA LEU A 252 23.06 -1.19 11.11
C LEU A 252 22.94 -0.69 12.55
N GLU A 253 22.32 0.48 12.76
CA GLU A 253 22.07 1.00 14.11
C GLU A 253 21.20 0.03 14.94
N ASN A 254 20.19 -0.59 14.32
CA ASN A 254 19.41 -1.62 15.00
C ASN A 254 20.24 -2.87 15.29
N ALA A 255 21.08 -3.32 14.36
CA ALA A 255 21.92 -4.50 14.56
C ALA A 255 22.96 -4.31 15.69
N ILE A 256 23.51 -3.10 15.85
CA ILE A 256 24.41 -2.76 16.95
C ILE A 256 23.62 -2.69 18.27
N LYS A 257 22.53 -1.91 18.27
CA LYS A 257 21.75 -1.57 19.44
C LYS A 257 21.05 -2.76 20.10
N PHE A 258 20.58 -3.71 19.31
CA PHE A 258 19.86 -4.92 19.76
C PHE A 258 20.77 -6.16 19.73
N ASN A 259 22.09 -5.96 19.86
CA ASN A 259 23.03 -7.04 19.94
C ASN A 259 23.19 -7.54 21.39
N GLN A 260 23.84 -8.67 21.55
CA GLN A 260 24.31 -9.16 22.86
C GLN A 260 25.75 -8.70 23.13
N ALA A 261 26.19 -8.75 24.38
CA ALA A 261 27.59 -8.48 24.72
C ALA A 261 28.53 -9.43 23.97
N ASP A 262 29.67 -8.93 23.53
CA ASP A 262 30.66 -9.67 22.72
C ASP A 262 30.05 -10.27 21.42
N GLY A 263 29.00 -9.61 20.89
CA GLY A 263 28.29 -10.04 19.71
C GLY A 263 28.95 -9.58 18.40
N CYS A 264 28.34 -10.01 17.28
CA CYS A 264 28.82 -9.66 15.94
C CYS A 264 27.68 -9.05 15.12
N VAL A 265 28.02 -8.03 14.32
CA VAL A 265 27.18 -7.50 13.23
C VAL A 265 27.81 -7.92 11.92
N CYS A 266 27.06 -8.66 11.08
CA CYS A 266 27.60 -9.12 9.79
C CYS A 266 26.81 -8.51 8.64
N ILE A 267 27.53 -7.98 7.66
CA ILE A 267 27.00 -7.34 6.47
C ILE A 267 27.42 -8.13 5.24
N TYR A 268 26.47 -8.58 4.45
CA TYR A 268 26.70 -9.28 3.19
C TYR A 268 26.03 -8.53 2.06
N ALA A 269 26.73 -8.37 0.94
CA ALA A 269 26.14 -7.82 -0.26
C ALA A 269 26.53 -8.65 -1.49
N ARG A 270 25.60 -8.83 -2.41
CA ARG A 270 25.84 -9.56 -3.67
C ARG A 270 24.79 -9.21 -4.71
N ALA A 271 25.09 -9.48 -5.97
CA ALA A 271 24.11 -9.44 -7.05
C ALA A 271 23.43 -10.82 -7.17
N VAL A 272 22.10 -10.86 -7.19
CA VAL A 272 21.31 -12.09 -7.33
C VAL A 272 20.11 -11.80 -8.22
N ASP A 273 19.96 -12.57 -9.31
CA ASP A 273 18.79 -12.50 -10.20
C ASP A 273 18.40 -11.09 -10.70
N GLY A 274 19.39 -10.22 -10.91
CA GLY A 274 19.16 -8.84 -11.36
C GLY A 274 18.79 -7.86 -10.22
N GLU A 275 18.90 -8.28 -8.97
CA GLU A 275 18.71 -7.47 -7.76
C GLU A 275 20.04 -7.40 -6.97
N ALA A 276 20.28 -6.28 -6.32
CA ALA A 276 21.32 -6.15 -5.31
C ALA A 276 20.74 -6.59 -3.97
N GLU A 277 21.22 -7.69 -3.43
CA GLU A 277 20.85 -8.21 -2.12
C GLU A 277 21.84 -7.69 -1.08
N VAL A 278 21.32 -7.03 -0.05
CA VAL A 278 22.07 -6.65 1.16
C VAL A 278 21.45 -7.33 2.36
N ILE A 279 22.25 -8.06 3.11
CA ILE A 279 21.85 -8.74 4.33
C ILE A 279 22.61 -8.11 5.50
N VAL A 280 21.86 -7.65 6.51
CA VAL A 280 22.40 -7.20 7.79
C VAL A 280 21.89 -8.16 8.87
N ARG A 281 22.80 -8.75 9.61
CA ARG A 281 22.46 -9.68 10.69
C ARG A 281 23.24 -9.40 11.97
N ASN A 282 22.61 -9.69 13.07
CA ASN A 282 23.21 -9.61 14.41
C ASN A 282 22.79 -10.80 15.26
N ASN A 283 23.59 -11.13 16.26
CA ASN A 283 23.34 -12.25 17.17
C ASN A 283 22.76 -11.83 18.53
N GLY A 284 21.93 -10.78 18.54
CA GLY A 284 21.17 -10.35 19.71
C GLY A 284 19.93 -11.19 20.00
N ASP A 285 19.13 -10.74 20.97
CA ASP A 285 17.89 -11.41 21.36
C ASP A 285 16.92 -11.59 20.19
N PRO A 286 16.26 -12.77 20.08
CA PRO A 286 15.33 -13.02 18.98
C PRO A 286 14.06 -12.18 19.10
N ILE A 287 13.55 -11.75 17.97
CA ILE A 287 12.23 -11.09 17.86
C ILE A 287 11.15 -12.17 18.00
N ALA A 288 10.34 -12.08 19.04
CA ALA A 288 9.24 -13.01 19.29
C ALA A 288 8.27 -13.04 18.07
N ALA A 289 7.71 -14.21 17.78
CA ALA A 289 6.88 -14.42 16.59
C ALA A 289 5.70 -13.44 16.50
N GLU A 290 5.08 -13.13 17.64
CA GLU A 290 3.95 -12.22 17.74
C GLU A 290 4.32 -10.76 17.42
N ARG A 291 5.61 -10.41 17.49
CA ARG A 291 6.12 -9.06 17.24
C ARG A 291 6.52 -8.83 15.78
N ARG A 292 6.91 -9.89 15.08
CA ARG A 292 7.45 -9.82 13.71
C ARG A 292 6.54 -9.07 12.72
N PRO A 293 5.20 -9.20 12.76
CA PRO A 293 4.32 -8.43 11.89
C PRO A 293 4.34 -6.92 12.14
N HIS A 294 4.73 -6.50 13.35
CA HIS A 294 4.61 -5.12 13.83
C HIS A 294 5.92 -4.33 13.83
N ILE A 295 7.08 -4.97 13.55
CA ILE A 295 8.39 -4.31 13.67
C ILE A 295 8.60 -3.13 12.72
N PHE A 296 7.83 -3.06 11.62
CA PHE A 296 7.83 -1.94 10.67
C PHE A 296 6.76 -0.89 10.96
N GLU A 297 5.95 -1.08 12.03
CA GLU A 297 4.98 -0.08 12.45
C GLU A 297 5.66 1.09 13.15
N ARG A 298 5.09 2.28 13.00
CA ARG A 298 5.60 3.52 13.61
C ARG A 298 5.46 3.46 15.12
N PHE A 299 6.49 3.95 15.82
CA PHE A 299 6.54 3.96 17.29
C PHE A 299 6.43 2.59 17.94
N TYR A 300 6.51 1.53 17.14
CA TYR A 300 6.47 0.18 17.70
C TYR A 300 7.77 -0.12 18.46
N ARG A 301 7.60 -0.55 19.72
CA ARG A 301 8.68 -0.99 20.61
C ARG A 301 8.23 -2.20 21.40
N GLY A 302 9.07 -3.20 21.52
CA GLY A 302 8.81 -4.35 22.38
C GLY A 302 8.83 -3.95 23.87
N ARG A 303 8.06 -4.67 24.70
CA ARG A 303 8.06 -4.40 26.17
C ARG A 303 9.43 -4.61 26.83
N SER A 304 10.25 -5.54 26.33
CA SER A 304 11.63 -5.78 26.78
C SER A 304 12.59 -4.67 26.36
N ASP A 305 12.25 -3.90 25.32
CA ASP A 305 13.12 -2.90 24.71
C ASP A 305 13.01 -1.53 25.41
N ALA A 306 12.22 -1.43 26.48
CA ALA A 306 12.02 -0.17 27.19
C ALA A 306 13.33 0.41 27.79
N ARG A 307 14.33 -0.42 28.02
CA ARG A 307 15.65 -0.02 28.54
C ARG A 307 16.61 0.43 27.44
N ILE A 308 16.39 0.01 26.19
CA ILE A 308 17.24 0.34 25.05
C ILE A 308 16.75 1.67 24.47
N PRO A 309 17.58 2.70 24.35
CA PRO A 309 17.15 3.99 23.82
C PRO A 309 16.69 3.88 22.37
N GLY A 310 15.57 4.54 21.99
CA GLY A 310 15.07 4.55 20.62
C GLY A 310 13.59 4.89 20.53
N GLN A 311 13.17 5.31 19.35
CA GLN A 311 11.86 5.93 19.12
C GLN A 311 10.88 5.01 18.38
N GLY A 312 11.34 3.87 17.86
CA GLY A 312 10.51 2.96 17.06
C GLY A 312 10.14 3.52 15.68
N LEU A 313 10.97 4.42 15.12
CA LEU A 313 10.74 5.02 13.80
C LEU A 313 11.69 4.48 12.72
N GLY A 314 12.89 3.99 13.09
CA GLY A 314 13.93 3.62 12.12
C GLY A 314 13.50 2.56 11.12
N LEU A 315 12.95 1.42 11.58
CA LEU A 315 12.46 0.37 10.67
C LEU A 315 11.25 0.82 9.85
N ALA A 316 10.37 1.65 10.41
CA ALA A 316 9.25 2.21 9.65
C ALA A 316 9.73 3.11 8.51
N VAL A 317 10.73 3.98 8.78
CA VAL A 317 11.38 4.82 7.76
C VAL A 317 12.07 3.96 6.71
N ALA A 318 12.85 2.96 7.13
CA ALA A 318 13.52 2.04 6.21
C ALA A 318 12.51 1.31 5.31
N GLY A 319 11.41 0.84 5.86
CA GLY A 319 10.33 0.17 5.11
C GLY A 319 9.66 1.08 4.07
N GLU A 320 9.34 2.32 4.43
CA GLU A 320 8.71 3.28 3.51
C GLU A 320 9.68 3.72 2.39
N LEU A 321 10.95 3.95 2.72
CA LEU A 321 11.97 4.26 1.72
C LEU A 321 12.23 3.07 0.77
N ALA A 322 12.24 1.85 1.28
CA ALA A 322 12.38 0.65 0.45
C ALA A 322 11.20 0.51 -0.52
N LYS A 323 9.96 0.67 -0.04
CA LYS A 323 8.76 0.67 -0.90
C LYS A 323 8.83 1.73 -2.00
N ALA A 324 9.26 2.95 -1.66
CA ALA A 324 9.39 4.04 -2.61
C ALA A 324 10.45 3.77 -3.71
N HIS A 325 11.46 2.93 -3.41
CA HIS A 325 12.46 2.44 -4.39
C HIS A 325 12.02 1.17 -5.12
N HIS A 326 10.78 0.70 -4.95
CA HIS A 326 10.35 -0.62 -5.43
C HIS A 326 11.25 -1.76 -4.93
N ALA A 327 11.93 -1.53 -3.81
CA ALA A 327 12.78 -2.48 -3.12
C ALA A 327 11.97 -3.29 -2.10
N ARG A 328 12.50 -4.45 -1.70
CA ARG A 328 11.91 -5.29 -0.68
C ARG A 328 12.79 -5.30 0.56
N LEU A 329 12.23 -4.89 1.69
CA LEU A 329 12.88 -4.98 2.99
C LEU A 329 12.09 -5.97 3.86
N GLU A 330 12.75 -7.01 4.33
CA GLU A 330 12.09 -8.08 5.08
C GLU A 330 12.96 -8.62 6.21
N LEU A 331 12.31 -9.12 7.25
CA LEU A 331 12.92 -9.93 8.29
C LEU A 331 12.93 -11.38 7.81
N VAL A 332 14.10 -11.88 7.41
CA VAL A 332 14.26 -13.25 6.88
C VAL A 332 14.22 -14.27 8.00
N ARG A 333 14.93 -13.97 9.09
CA ARG A 333 15.09 -14.86 10.21
C ARG A 333 15.27 -14.07 11.50
N SER A 334 14.72 -14.61 12.61
CA SER A 334 15.05 -14.18 13.95
C SER A 334 14.90 -15.37 14.88
N ASN A 335 16.02 -15.86 15.36
CA ASN A 335 16.16 -16.98 16.29
C ASN A 335 17.27 -16.67 17.29
N HIS A 336 17.64 -17.62 18.15
CA HIS A 336 18.68 -17.44 19.17
C HIS A 336 20.11 -17.29 18.59
N GLU A 337 20.30 -17.60 17.30
CA GLU A 337 21.60 -17.44 16.65
C GLU A 337 21.71 -16.08 15.96
N TRP A 338 20.68 -15.72 15.17
CA TRP A 338 20.70 -14.53 14.32
C TRP A 338 19.33 -13.88 14.18
N THR A 339 19.33 -12.56 14.20
CA THR A 339 18.28 -11.73 13.61
C THR A 339 18.82 -11.16 12.29
N GLU A 340 18.12 -11.39 11.18
CA GLU A 340 18.57 -11.14 9.82
C GLU A 340 17.54 -10.35 9.04
N PHE A 341 17.94 -9.15 8.60
CA PHE A 341 17.18 -8.31 7.68
C PHE A 341 17.79 -8.38 6.29
N ARG A 342 16.95 -8.45 5.29
CA ARG A 342 17.32 -8.48 3.89
C ARG A 342 16.70 -7.30 3.14
N LEU A 343 17.54 -6.56 2.41
CA LEU A 343 17.13 -5.53 1.47
C LEU A 343 17.45 -6.02 0.05
N LEU A 344 16.45 -6.04 -0.81
CA LEU A 344 16.56 -6.35 -2.23
C LEU A 344 16.26 -5.08 -3.03
N LEU A 345 17.28 -4.59 -3.76
CA LEU A 345 17.20 -3.39 -4.58
C LEU A 345 17.25 -3.80 -6.06
N PRO A 346 16.37 -3.33 -6.93
CA PRO A 346 16.49 -3.60 -8.36
C PRO A 346 17.77 -2.95 -8.93
N ILE A 347 18.60 -3.74 -9.65
CA ILE A 347 19.80 -3.24 -10.30
C ILE A 347 19.44 -2.36 -11.53
N GLN A 348 18.31 -2.66 -12.18
CA GLN A 348 17.74 -1.83 -13.24
C GLN A 348 16.31 -1.46 -12.86
N ILE A 349 16.04 -0.17 -12.67
CA ILE A 349 14.67 0.31 -12.67
C ILE A 349 14.18 0.19 -14.12
N LYS A 350 13.21 -0.70 -14.38
CA LYS A 350 12.36 -0.56 -15.56
C LYS A 350 11.68 0.80 -15.42
N VAL A 351 12.21 1.79 -16.12
CA VAL A 351 11.46 3.01 -16.39
C VAL A 351 10.29 2.53 -17.23
N GLU A 352 9.12 2.37 -16.64
CA GLU A 352 7.86 2.33 -17.40
C GLU A 352 7.82 3.68 -18.12
N GLN A 353 8.18 3.66 -19.39
CA GLN A 353 7.89 4.78 -20.26
C GLN A 353 6.37 4.97 -20.19
N PRO A 354 5.88 6.16 -19.87
CA PRO A 354 4.45 6.42 -20.05
C PRO A 354 4.17 6.11 -21.51
N GLU A 355 3.32 5.10 -21.76
CA GLU A 355 2.82 4.82 -23.09
C GLU A 355 2.37 6.15 -23.69
N ALA A 356 3.03 6.55 -24.77
CA ALA A 356 2.68 7.74 -25.53
C ALA A 356 1.26 7.53 -26.07
N ALA A 357 0.28 7.99 -25.30
CA ALA A 357 -1.11 8.06 -25.70
C ALA A 357 -1.29 9.23 -26.68
N TRP A 358 -0.70 9.10 -27.88
CA TRP A 358 -1.01 9.95 -29.02
C TRP A 358 -0.87 9.14 -30.31
N ALA A 359 -1.96 8.49 -30.73
CA ALA A 359 -2.28 8.24 -32.13
C ALA A 359 -3.80 8.14 -32.28
#